data_c5064cf865183fb6cbcbccb9a5b4b41c
#
_entry.id   c5064cf865183fb6cbcbccb9a5b4b41c
#
_cell.length_a   1.000
_cell.length_b   1.000
_cell.length_c   1.000
_cell.angle_alpha   90.00
_cell.angle_beta   90.00
_cell.angle_gamma   90.00
#
_symmetry.space_group_name_H-M   'P 1'
#
loop_
_entity.id
_entity.type
_entity.pdbx_description
1 polymer ?
#
loop_
_entity_poly.entity_id
_entity_poly.type
_entity_poly.pdbx_seq_one_letter_code
_entity_poly.pdbx_strand_id
1 'polypeptide(L)'
;QRYFAMTGRELRYQNGFDCQGLWVEVEVEKQLNLGTKTAIAEYGIDKFVYECKKRVLKFAARQTEQSVRLGYWMEWDNPDQLRLLSDAIGTDKKITITTPKGVVATGTAEQLVEKLGNPEWGGSYFTFSTENNETIWSFLKKCHQRGKIYMGHDVMPWSGRAGSAYSQMEIADGR
;
A
#
# COMPACT_ATOMS: atom_id res chain seq x y z
N GLN A 1 -9.69 21.47 -5.84
CA GLN A 1 -9.94 21.18 -4.41
C GLN A 1 -10.08 22.46 -3.62
N ARG A 2 -9.08 23.37 -3.58
CA ARG A 2 -9.14 24.64 -2.81
C ARG A 2 -10.38 25.48 -3.13
N TYR A 3 -10.75 25.62 -4.42
CA TYR A 3 -11.96 26.32 -4.82
C TYR A 3 -13.22 25.72 -4.19
N PHE A 4 -13.37 24.40 -4.25
CA PHE A 4 -14.54 23.75 -3.66
C PHE A 4 -14.56 23.82 -2.13
N ALA A 5 -13.39 23.71 -1.46
CA ALA A 5 -13.31 23.94 -0.02
C ALA A 5 -13.73 25.35 0.36
N MET A 6 -13.28 26.37 -0.39
CA MET A 6 -13.64 27.78 -0.18
C MET A 6 -15.14 28.05 -0.43
N THR A 7 -15.80 27.26 -1.27
CA THR A 7 -17.24 27.35 -1.54
C THR A 7 -18.09 26.48 -0.60
N GLY A 8 -17.52 26.01 0.51
CA GLY A 8 -18.22 25.26 1.56
C GLY A 8 -18.53 23.81 1.24
N ARG A 9 -17.81 23.22 0.26
CA ARG A 9 -17.96 21.80 -0.03
C ARG A 9 -17.04 20.96 0.85
N GLU A 10 -17.56 19.86 1.38
CA GLU A 10 -16.75 18.84 2.05
C GLU A 10 -15.94 18.07 1.01
N LEU A 11 -14.66 17.93 1.27
CA LEU A 11 -13.72 17.25 0.38
C LEU A 11 -13.01 16.12 1.13
N ARG A 12 -13.04 14.93 0.54
CA ARG A 12 -12.16 13.85 0.94
C ARG A 12 -10.78 14.08 0.31
N TYR A 13 -9.92 14.78 1.04
CA TYR A 13 -8.56 15.07 0.59
C TYR A 13 -7.57 14.14 1.29
N GLN A 14 -7.26 13.03 0.64
CA GLN A 14 -6.43 11.95 1.18
C GLN A 14 -5.05 11.93 0.52
N ASN A 15 -4.05 11.54 1.30
CA ASN A 15 -2.82 10.99 0.77
C ASN A 15 -3.02 9.53 0.37
N GLY A 16 -2.19 9.02 -0.55
CA GLY A 16 -2.20 7.61 -0.95
C GLY A 16 -0.81 7.02 -0.84
N PHE A 17 -0.74 5.83 -0.25
CA PHE A 17 0.48 5.04 -0.19
C PHE A 17 0.40 3.89 -1.19
N ASP A 18 1.33 3.88 -2.16
CA ASP A 18 1.54 2.75 -3.06
C ASP A 18 2.37 1.69 -2.33
N CYS A 19 1.75 0.56 -2.09
CA CYS A 19 2.26 -0.47 -1.20
C CYS A 19 2.80 -1.70 -1.93
N GLN A 20 2.72 -1.73 -3.25
CA GLN A 20 3.13 -2.85 -4.07
C GLN A 20 4.34 -2.51 -4.93
N GLY A 21 4.92 -3.57 -5.50
CA GLY A 21 5.97 -3.49 -6.49
C GLY A 21 7.38 -3.72 -5.95
N LEU A 22 8.31 -3.74 -6.89
CA LEU A 22 9.71 -4.11 -6.66
C LEU A 22 10.43 -3.23 -5.62
N TRP A 23 10.02 -1.98 -5.47
CA TRP A 23 10.63 -1.06 -4.49
C TRP A 23 10.50 -1.54 -3.05
N VAL A 24 9.35 -2.09 -2.69
CA VAL A 24 9.15 -2.65 -1.34
C VAL A 24 9.85 -4.00 -1.24
N GLU A 25 9.63 -4.88 -2.23
CA GLU A 25 10.13 -6.25 -2.28
C GLU A 25 11.65 -6.30 -2.20
N VAL A 26 12.35 -5.60 -3.09
CA VAL A 26 13.84 -5.60 -3.17
C VAL A 26 14.47 -5.09 -1.87
N GLU A 27 13.88 -4.10 -1.25
CA GLU A 27 14.41 -3.57 0.01
C GLU A 27 14.20 -4.54 1.19
N VAL A 28 13.09 -5.29 1.20
CA VAL A 28 12.86 -6.34 2.20
C VAL A 28 13.78 -7.54 1.93
N GLU A 29 13.98 -7.93 0.66
CA GLU A 29 14.96 -8.96 0.27
C GLU A 29 16.35 -8.62 0.79
N LYS A 30 16.81 -7.38 0.59
CA LYS A 30 18.11 -6.91 1.11
C LYS A 30 18.16 -6.95 2.64
N GLN A 31 17.11 -6.51 3.30
CA GLN A 31 17.03 -6.49 4.76
C GLN A 31 17.10 -7.90 5.36
N LEU A 32 16.44 -8.86 4.71
CA LEU A 32 16.42 -10.27 5.12
C LEU A 32 17.56 -11.10 4.53
N ASN A 33 18.40 -10.50 3.69
CA ASN A 33 19.48 -11.17 2.96
C ASN A 33 18.98 -12.35 2.10
N LEU A 34 17.81 -12.18 1.46
CA LEU A 34 17.21 -13.15 0.56
C LEU A 34 17.59 -12.79 -0.88
N GLY A 35 18.57 -13.48 -1.44
CA GLY A 35 19.12 -13.15 -2.77
C GLY A 35 18.39 -13.76 -3.96
N THR A 36 17.39 -14.63 -3.75
CA THR A 36 16.69 -15.35 -4.82
C THR A 36 15.22 -15.56 -4.50
N LYS A 37 14.39 -15.72 -5.54
CA LYS A 37 12.96 -16.05 -5.36
C LYS A 37 12.75 -17.40 -4.66
N THR A 38 13.66 -18.34 -4.85
CA THR A 38 13.64 -19.64 -4.13
C THR A 38 13.84 -19.41 -2.63
N ALA A 39 14.78 -18.56 -2.23
CA ALA A 39 15.01 -18.21 -0.83
C ALA A 39 13.79 -17.53 -0.19
N ILE A 40 13.04 -16.71 -0.93
CA ILE A 40 11.78 -16.12 -0.46
C ILE A 40 10.72 -17.20 -0.23
N ALA A 41 10.60 -18.16 -1.16
CA ALA A 41 9.66 -19.26 -1.01
C ALA A 41 10.00 -20.16 0.21
N GLU A 42 11.29 -20.43 0.45
CA GLU A 42 11.78 -21.17 1.61
C GLU A 42 11.57 -20.41 2.93
N TYR A 43 11.76 -19.09 2.92
CA TYR A 43 11.47 -18.22 4.07
C TYR A 43 9.98 -18.24 4.43
N GLY A 44 9.12 -18.38 3.43
CA GLY A 44 7.66 -18.39 3.51
C GLY A 44 7.05 -17.09 2.98
N ILE A 45 6.23 -17.23 1.95
CA ILE A 45 5.62 -16.08 1.26
C ILE A 45 4.81 -15.20 2.22
N ASP A 46 4.03 -15.81 3.11
CA ASP A 46 3.22 -15.07 4.09
C ASP A 46 4.08 -14.23 5.03
N LYS A 47 5.18 -14.82 5.53
CA LYS A 47 6.13 -14.10 6.38
C LYS A 47 6.80 -12.95 5.64
N PHE A 48 7.17 -13.17 4.38
CA PHE A 48 7.74 -12.14 3.54
C PHE A 48 6.75 -10.99 3.29
N VAL A 49 5.49 -11.29 3.02
CA VAL A 49 4.42 -10.29 2.88
C VAL A 49 4.23 -9.49 4.17
N TYR A 50 4.30 -10.11 5.33
CA TYR A 50 4.26 -9.38 6.60
C TYR A 50 5.42 -8.39 6.75
N GLU A 51 6.63 -8.77 6.39
CA GLU A 51 7.79 -7.86 6.41
C GLU A 51 7.62 -6.70 5.42
N CYS A 52 7.02 -6.95 4.24
CA CYS A 52 6.66 -5.89 3.30
C CYS A 52 5.63 -4.92 3.90
N LYS A 53 4.56 -5.43 4.51
CA LYS A 53 3.54 -4.61 5.19
C LYS A 53 4.13 -3.79 6.35
N LYS A 54 4.98 -4.39 7.19
CA LYS A 54 5.71 -3.68 8.26
C LYS A 54 6.52 -2.52 7.71
N ARG A 55 7.29 -2.77 6.65
CA ARG A 55 8.10 -1.75 6.00
C ARG A 55 7.24 -0.59 5.50
N VAL A 56 6.17 -0.88 4.78
CA VAL A 56 5.23 0.13 4.25
C VAL A 56 4.68 0.99 5.38
N LEU A 57 4.14 0.40 6.44
CA LEU A 57 3.56 1.13 7.58
C LEU A 57 4.58 1.99 8.31
N LYS A 58 5.80 1.47 8.52
CA LYS A 58 6.91 2.20 9.12
C LYS A 58 7.27 3.47 8.33
N PHE A 59 7.39 3.33 7.01
CA PHE A 59 7.74 4.47 6.15
C PHE A 59 6.56 5.40 5.91
N ALA A 60 5.33 4.89 5.87
CA ALA A 60 4.13 5.72 5.85
C ALA A 60 4.05 6.63 7.10
N ALA A 61 4.33 6.09 8.28
CA ALA A 61 4.41 6.89 9.50
C ALA A 61 5.45 8.02 9.38
N ARG A 62 6.65 7.70 8.92
CA ARG A 62 7.72 8.69 8.73
C ARG A 62 7.36 9.75 7.70
N GLN A 63 6.81 9.34 6.56
CA GLN A 63 6.41 10.25 5.50
C GLN A 63 5.27 11.16 5.95
N THR A 64 4.32 10.63 6.72
CA THR A 64 3.23 11.42 7.31
C THR A 64 3.78 12.52 8.22
N GLU A 65 4.70 12.21 9.13
CA GLU A 65 5.36 13.21 10.00
C GLU A 65 6.05 14.31 9.17
N GLN A 66 6.80 13.92 8.15
CA GLN A 66 7.50 14.86 7.30
C GLN A 66 6.53 15.76 6.54
N SER A 67 5.43 15.21 6.02
CA SER A 67 4.41 15.93 5.28
C SER A 67 3.65 16.91 6.18
N VAL A 68 3.31 16.51 7.39
CA VAL A 68 2.69 17.40 8.39
C VAL A 68 3.62 18.56 8.73
N ARG A 69 4.92 18.29 8.94
CA ARG A 69 5.92 19.35 9.19
C ARG A 69 6.09 20.31 8.02
N LEU A 70 5.89 19.85 6.78
CA LEU A 70 5.89 20.69 5.58
C LEU A 70 4.60 21.50 5.41
N GLY A 71 3.60 21.28 6.26
CA GLY A 71 2.34 22.02 6.23
C GLY A 71 1.35 21.48 5.18
N TYR A 72 1.47 20.24 4.74
CA TYR A 72 0.46 19.64 3.87
C TYR A 72 -0.86 19.48 4.64
N TRP A 73 -1.89 20.10 4.12
CA TRP A 73 -3.22 20.10 4.71
C TRP A 73 -4.06 18.96 4.12
N MET A 74 -4.11 17.85 4.85
CA MET A 74 -4.86 16.62 4.50
C MET A 74 -5.38 15.97 5.77
N GLU A 75 -6.28 14.98 5.62
CA GLU A 75 -6.60 14.06 6.70
C GLU A 75 -5.45 13.05 6.85
N TRP A 76 -4.68 13.19 7.91
CA TRP A 76 -3.55 12.32 8.19
C TRP A 76 -3.88 11.28 9.25
N ASP A 77 -3.36 10.06 9.06
CA ASP A 77 -3.28 9.07 10.13
C ASP A 77 -2.32 9.53 11.21
N ASN A 78 -2.51 9.03 12.43
CA ASN A 78 -1.53 9.24 13.50
C ASN A 78 -0.28 8.39 13.25
N PRO A 79 0.92 8.99 13.11
CA PRO A 79 2.15 8.25 12.83
C PRO A 79 2.50 7.21 13.87
N ASP A 80 2.21 7.46 15.16
CA ASP A 80 2.52 6.51 16.23
C ASP A 80 1.61 5.28 16.15
N GLN A 81 0.36 5.45 15.74
CA GLN A 81 -0.55 4.34 15.49
C GLN A 81 -0.13 3.52 14.27
N LEU A 82 0.37 4.16 13.21
CA LEU A 82 0.94 3.44 12.06
C LEU A 82 2.17 2.61 12.47
N ARG A 83 3.02 3.12 13.39
CA ARG A 83 4.14 2.35 13.97
C ARG A 83 3.63 1.19 14.81
N LEU A 84 2.63 1.43 15.65
CA LEU A 84 2.01 0.37 16.46
C LEU A 84 1.45 -0.76 15.60
N LEU A 85 0.78 -0.40 14.48
CA LEU A 85 0.31 -1.36 13.49
C LEU A 85 1.49 -2.11 12.85
N SER A 86 2.55 -1.39 12.43
CA SER A 86 3.75 -2.00 11.86
C SER A 86 4.36 -3.05 12.80
N ASP A 87 4.50 -2.72 14.06
CA ASP A 87 5.14 -3.62 15.05
C ASP A 87 4.29 -4.85 15.38
N ALA A 88 2.97 -4.75 15.19
CA ALA A 88 2.03 -5.83 15.49
C ALA A 88 1.70 -6.73 14.27
N ILE A 89 2.10 -6.38 13.04
CA ILE A 89 1.91 -7.20 11.84
C ILE A 89 2.54 -8.59 12.04
N GLY A 90 1.81 -9.62 11.66
CA GLY A 90 2.23 -11.03 11.79
C GLY A 90 2.12 -11.55 13.22
N THR A 91 1.42 -10.86 14.11
CA THR A 91 1.14 -11.32 15.49
C THR A 91 -0.36 -11.37 15.78
N ASP A 92 -0.78 -12.24 16.67
CA ASP A 92 -2.18 -12.33 17.12
C ASP A 92 -2.55 -11.27 18.16
N LYS A 93 -1.64 -10.31 18.42
CA LYS A 93 -1.86 -9.24 19.40
C LYS A 93 -2.98 -8.32 18.94
N LYS A 94 -4.00 -8.19 19.75
CA LYS A 94 -5.04 -7.18 19.56
C LYS A 94 -4.53 -5.82 20.01
N ILE A 95 -4.74 -4.83 19.16
CA ILE A 95 -4.41 -3.43 19.42
C ILE A 95 -5.64 -2.56 19.19
N THR A 96 -5.64 -1.39 19.78
CA THR A 96 -6.70 -0.40 19.62
C THR A 96 -6.11 0.84 18.98
N ILE A 97 -6.76 1.34 17.94
CA ILE A 97 -6.41 2.59 17.27
C ILE A 97 -7.61 3.54 17.26
N THR A 98 -7.32 4.83 17.14
CA THR A 98 -8.32 5.86 16.90
C THR A 98 -8.09 6.45 15.52
N THR A 99 -9.07 6.33 14.63
CA THR A 99 -8.96 6.82 13.25
C THR A 99 -9.03 8.35 13.20
N PRO A 100 -8.62 8.98 12.08
CA PRO A 100 -8.75 10.43 11.88
C PRO A 100 -10.17 10.97 12.07
N LYS A 101 -11.19 10.17 11.77
CA LYS A 101 -12.60 10.52 12.02
C LYS A 101 -13.09 10.18 13.44
N GLY A 102 -12.21 9.81 14.34
CA GLY A 102 -12.54 9.54 15.75
C GLY A 102 -13.15 8.17 16.01
N VAL A 103 -13.16 7.27 15.04
CA VAL A 103 -13.64 5.89 15.25
C VAL A 103 -12.60 5.10 16.03
N VAL A 104 -12.99 4.51 17.15
CA VAL A 104 -12.13 3.60 17.93
C VAL A 104 -12.34 2.17 17.41
N ALA A 105 -11.25 1.56 16.94
CA ALA A 105 -11.28 0.20 16.41
C ALA A 105 -10.26 -0.70 17.13
N THR A 106 -10.67 -1.91 17.45
CA THR A 106 -9.82 -2.93 18.11
C THR A 106 -9.80 -4.20 17.29
N GLY A 107 -8.61 -4.74 17.05
CA GLY A 107 -8.42 -5.97 16.28
C GLY A 107 -6.96 -6.35 16.15
N THR A 108 -6.65 -7.37 15.38
CA THR A 108 -5.26 -7.64 14.97
C THR A 108 -4.78 -6.58 14.00
N ALA A 109 -3.47 -6.43 13.86
CA ALA A 109 -2.91 -5.44 12.94
C ALA A 109 -3.41 -5.66 11.50
N GLU A 110 -3.52 -6.90 11.03
CA GLU A 110 -4.03 -7.23 9.71
C GLU A 110 -5.47 -6.73 9.52
N GLN A 111 -6.36 -7.03 10.48
CA GLN A 111 -7.76 -6.60 10.43
C GLN A 111 -7.93 -5.09 10.38
N LEU A 112 -7.06 -4.37 11.10
CA LEU A 112 -7.10 -2.92 11.14
C LEU A 112 -6.50 -2.30 9.87
N VAL A 113 -5.39 -2.85 9.39
CA VAL A 113 -4.68 -2.36 8.20
C VAL A 113 -5.53 -2.52 6.93
N GLU A 114 -6.32 -3.57 6.82
CA GLU A 114 -7.26 -3.78 5.71
C GLU A 114 -8.30 -2.66 5.56
N LYS A 115 -8.58 -1.91 6.62
CA LYS A 115 -9.59 -0.84 6.65
C LYS A 115 -8.99 0.57 6.58
N LEU A 116 -7.66 0.71 6.57
CA LEU A 116 -7.03 2.02 6.49
C LEU A 116 -7.47 2.77 5.23
N GLY A 117 -7.84 4.02 5.40
CA GLY A 117 -8.28 4.89 4.32
C GLY A 117 -9.72 4.69 3.86
N ASN A 118 -10.50 3.81 4.50
CA ASN A 118 -11.92 3.69 4.23
C ASN A 118 -12.66 5.02 4.48
N PRO A 119 -13.75 5.31 3.77
CA PRO A 119 -14.52 6.55 3.94
C PRO A 119 -14.97 6.83 5.37
N GLU A 120 -15.27 5.79 6.13
CA GLU A 120 -15.70 5.88 7.52
C GLU A 120 -14.57 6.19 8.51
N TRP A 121 -13.35 5.82 8.16
CA TRP A 121 -12.18 6.00 9.01
C TRP A 121 -11.43 7.30 8.71
N GLY A 122 -11.47 7.77 7.46
CA GLY A 122 -10.63 8.86 6.98
C GLY A 122 -9.17 8.45 6.86
N GLY A 123 -8.27 9.42 6.85
CA GLY A 123 -6.85 9.19 6.73
C GLY A 123 -6.36 8.88 5.33
N SER A 124 -5.14 8.41 5.22
CA SER A 124 -4.52 8.01 3.96
C SER A 124 -5.05 6.67 3.48
N TYR A 125 -5.23 6.50 2.17
CA TYR A 125 -5.52 5.17 1.64
C TYR A 125 -4.23 4.40 1.37
N PHE A 126 -4.33 3.08 1.49
CA PHE A 126 -3.25 2.14 1.20
C PHE A 126 -3.69 1.19 0.11
N THR A 127 -2.85 1.01 -0.93
CA THR A 127 -3.23 0.19 -2.09
C THR A 127 -3.40 -1.29 -1.76
N PHE A 128 -2.94 -1.77 -0.62
CA PHE A 128 -3.20 -3.12 -0.13
C PHE A 128 -4.53 -3.27 0.65
N SER A 129 -5.29 -2.18 0.86
CA SER A 129 -6.59 -2.29 1.56
C SER A 129 -7.59 -3.12 0.80
N THR A 130 -8.47 -3.79 1.52
CA THR A 130 -9.51 -4.66 0.95
C THR A 130 -10.42 -3.85 0.01
N GLU A 131 -10.87 -2.66 0.43
CA GLU A 131 -11.73 -1.79 -0.39
C GLU A 131 -11.08 -1.43 -1.75
N ASN A 132 -9.78 -1.10 -1.73
CA ASN A 132 -9.05 -0.79 -2.96
C ASN A 132 -9.01 -1.99 -3.91
N ASN A 133 -8.68 -3.17 -3.38
CA ASN A 133 -8.61 -4.40 -4.17
C ASN A 133 -9.97 -4.81 -4.73
N GLU A 134 -11.03 -4.75 -3.93
CA GLU A 134 -12.39 -5.06 -4.39
C GLU A 134 -12.87 -4.09 -5.47
N THR A 135 -12.51 -2.81 -5.35
CA THR A 135 -12.82 -1.80 -6.36
C THR A 135 -12.14 -2.11 -7.68
N ILE A 136 -10.85 -2.46 -7.66
CA ILE A 136 -10.09 -2.85 -8.86
C ILE A 136 -10.70 -4.11 -9.48
N TRP A 137 -10.98 -5.14 -8.68
CA TRP A 137 -11.60 -6.36 -9.18
C TRP A 137 -13.00 -6.13 -9.76
N SER A 138 -13.79 -5.24 -9.17
CA SER A 138 -15.09 -4.86 -9.70
C SER A 138 -14.99 -4.16 -11.05
N PHE A 139 -13.98 -3.30 -11.22
CA PHE A 139 -13.66 -2.67 -12.50
C PHE A 139 -13.24 -3.70 -13.55
N LEU A 140 -12.29 -4.58 -13.22
CA LEU A 140 -11.82 -5.65 -14.11
C LEU A 140 -12.97 -6.60 -14.54
N LYS A 141 -13.85 -6.96 -13.59
CA LYS A 141 -15.05 -7.76 -13.88
C LYS A 141 -15.95 -7.08 -14.90
N LYS A 142 -16.21 -5.77 -14.76
CA LYS A 142 -16.99 -5.01 -15.74
C LYS A 142 -16.33 -4.96 -17.11
N CYS A 143 -15.01 -4.79 -17.15
CA CYS A 143 -14.26 -4.83 -18.40
C CYS A 143 -14.34 -6.20 -19.08
N HIS A 144 -14.20 -7.28 -18.31
CA HIS A 144 -14.34 -8.65 -18.82
C HIS A 144 -15.75 -8.90 -19.36
N GLN A 145 -16.79 -8.52 -18.64
CA GLN A 145 -18.19 -8.66 -19.09
C GLN A 145 -18.48 -7.90 -20.40
N ARG A 146 -17.73 -6.85 -20.67
CA ARG A 146 -17.81 -6.06 -21.92
C ARG A 146 -16.86 -6.54 -23.02
N GLY A 147 -16.21 -7.69 -22.85
CA GLY A 147 -15.26 -8.24 -23.82
C GLY A 147 -13.99 -7.39 -24.02
N LYS A 148 -13.62 -6.55 -23.02
CA LYS A 148 -12.43 -5.69 -23.11
C LYS A 148 -11.17 -6.33 -22.52
N ILE A 149 -11.29 -7.48 -21.87
CA ILE A 149 -10.18 -8.26 -21.31
C ILE A 149 -10.19 -9.62 -21.95
N TYR A 150 -9.05 -10.04 -22.44
CA TYR A 150 -8.83 -11.35 -23.07
C TYR A 150 -7.45 -11.88 -22.70
N MET A 151 -7.28 -13.19 -22.78
CA MET A 151 -5.97 -13.84 -22.63
C MET A 151 -5.18 -13.67 -23.92
N GLY A 152 -3.94 -13.20 -23.83
CA GLY A 152 -3.08 -12.98 -24.99
C GLY A 152 -1.60 -13.13 -24.62
N HIS A 153 -0.76 -13.06 -25.65
CA HIS A 153 0.69 -13.06 -25.52
C HIS A 153 1.26 -11.74 -26.05
N ASP A 154 2.29 -11.23 -25.38
CA ASP A 154 3.02 -10.05 -25.82
C ASP A 154 4.51 -10.26 -25.61
N VAL A 155 5.34 -9.51 -26.32
CA VAL A 155 6.79 -9.56 -26.21
C VAL A 155 7.26 -8.48 -25.26
N MET A 156 8.04 -8.88 -24.24
CA MET A 156 8.54 -7.99 -23.22
C MET A 156 10.03 -8.23 -23.01
N PRO A 157 10.88 -7.18 -23.00
CA PRO A 157 12.28 -7.30 -22.63
C PRO A 157 12.42 -7.80 -21.18
N TRP A 158 13.30 -8.77 -21.00
CA TRP A 158 13.51 -9.45 -19.72
C TRP A 158 14.95 -9.36 -19.25
N SER A 159 15.17 -9.00 -17.99
CA SER A 159 16.48 -9.07 -17.37
C SER A 159 16.69 -10.43 -16.72
N GLY A 160 17.57 -11.25 -17.29
CA GLY A 160 17.97 -12.52 -16.66
C GLY A 160 18.66 -12.34 -15.31
N ARG A 161 19.35 -11.23 -15.12
CA ARG A 161 20.05 -10.90 -13.87
C ARG A 161 19.08 -10.48 -12.75
N ALA A 162 18.13 -9.61 -13.07
CA ALA A 162 17.13 -9.12 -12.12
C ALA A 162 15.93 -10.06 -11.96
N GLY A 163 15.75 -11.02 -12.89
CA GLY A 163 14.58 -11.91 -12.90
C GLY A 163 13.26 -11.16 -13.08
N SER A 164 13.29 -10.02 -13.78
CA SER A 164 12.12 -9.14 -13.99
C SER A 164 12.08 -8.56 -15.39
N ALA A 165 10.88 -8.11 -15.80
CA ALA A 165 10.69 -7.40 -17.04
C ALA A 165 11.08 -5.93 -16.91
N TYR A 166 11.47 -5.31 -18.02
CA TYR A 166 11.62 -3.87 -18.13
C TYR A 166 10.32 -3.21 -18.57
N SER A 167 9.97 -2.09 -17.96
CA SER A 167 8.90 -1.24 -18.46
C SER A 167 9.31 -0.52 -19.73
N GLN A 168 8.34 -0.11 -20.55
CA GLN A 168 8.63 0.69 -21.74
C GLN A 168 9.28 2.03 -21.40
N MET A 169 8.97 2.62 -20.24
CA MET A 169 9.60 3.86 -19.79
C MET A 169 11.08 3.68 -19.45
N GLU A 170 11.44 2.58 -18.80
CA GLU A 170 12.85 2.26 -18.49
C GLU A 170 13.68 2.04 -19.76
N ILE A 171 13.06 1.47 -20.81
CA ILE A 171 13.70 1.29 -22.11
C ILE A 171 13.89 2.63 -22.81
N ALA A 172 12.88 3.51 -22.78
CA ALA A 172 12.93 4.82 -23.43
C ALA A 172 13.96 5.75 -22.77
N ASP A 173 14.12 5.67 -21.44
CA ASP A 173 15.07 6.48 -20.67
C ASP A 173 16.51 5.93 -20.73
N GLY A 174 16.74 4.79 -21.37
CA GLY A 174 18.08 4.19 -21.52
C GLY A 174 18.72 3.76 -20.20
N ARG A 175 17.94 3.40 -19.21
CA ARG A 175 18.38 2.98 -17.88
C ARG A 175 18.54 1.47 -17.77
#